data_b69c1e1d94882cd24da1bd84b6956e52
#
_entry.id   b69c1e1d94882cd24da1bd84b6956e52
#
_cell.length_a   1.000
_cell.length_b   1.000
_cell.length_c   1.000
_cell.angle_alpha   90.00
_cell.angle_beta   90.00
_cell.angle_gamma   90.00
#
_symmetry.space_group_name_H-M   'P 1'
#
loop_
_entity.id
_entity.type
_entity.pdbx_description
1 polymer ?
#
loop_
_entity_poly.entity_id
_entity_poly.type
_entity_poly.pdbx_seq_one_letter_code
_entity_poly.pdbx_strand_id
1 'polypeptide(L)'
;MLELHRNTIQQIAAILLTAIFLTGCKEKPLDEGVPEPDGADTLIVCPADSSTIYGTVTNLGKPLKGVVVSDGTMCVQTDTNGIYQLNSTKKHGLVYISIPSGYTVRPAGTVPQFFKQTAKPAGEAERIDFELFKDVDQTNHTMIVLGDIHLFNESSVKAFGTFRQEINSLSGSGIWPCPYVMTMGDMSWDYYWYATPFGLEDYLGQMNGLQGLHVFSTVGNHDHDMMIDSKTEYETTGEDFTCQNSYRELLGPTCWSVNIGGIHYMSIDDVITTDDGTGKDGRGCRRGLTENDREWIRQDLSYVSKDMPVVVAMHIPLFNHNGNDYDKKLGEYTSITSLFKDHDVTFMSAHTHSLYNTVKEDEGQRVEEWVTGALCGDFWSSANKHGVNLCTNGAPGGYRVITATGSHISSVYKATGTDGNFFFRSYDRNTMDFSASLMCPKAPSGSKQQKFWNDKAKVYTGSSSENIVYIHVWDMKEGWTLTVTEDGNALDPVKVSLHDPLFLAANIAGQCNSTREEWSIGTNSTICGQMYRVTASSAGSTLVISVTDSEGNNHTETMKRPKEFSIKKYIN
;
A
#
# COMPACT_ATOMS: atom_id res chain seq x y z
N MET A 1 -39.90 16.28 15.56
CA MET A 1 -40.25 14.87 15.61
C MET A 1 -39.02 13.94 15.54
N LEU A 2 -37.84 14.42 15.26
CA LEU A 2 -36.58 13.65 15.23
C LEU A 2 -35.82 13.63 16.57
N GLU A 3 -36.06 14.57 17.46
CA GLU A 3 -35.40 14.59 18.80
C GLU A 3 -36.04 13.65 19.84
N LEU A 4 -37.28 13.23 19.64
CA LEU A 4 -37.95 12.30 20.58
C LEU A 4 -37.52 10.83 20.36
N HIS A 5 -36.95 10.46 19.20
CA HIS A 5 -36.49 9.09 18.97
C HIS A 5 -35.09 8.79 19.50
N ARG A 6 -34.24 9.81 19.64
CA ARG A 6 -32.87 9.63 20.15
C ARG A 6 -32.84 9.31 21.66
N ASN A 7 -33.72 9.95 22.44
CA ASN A 7 -33.78 9.73 23.89
C ASN A 7 -34.36 8.36 24.28
N THR A 8 -35.20 7.78 23.44
CA THR A 8 -35.84 6.47 23.73
C THR A 8 -34.88 5.30 23.49
N ILE A 9 -33.97 5.41 22.52
CA ILE A 9 -32.95 4.39 22.22
C ILE A 9 -31.86 4.35 23.29
N GLN A 10 -31.45 5.52 23.82
CA GLN A 10 -30.47 5.58 24.91
C GLN A 10 -30.99 5.06 26.25
N GLN A 11 -32.27 5.18 26.52
CA GLN A 11 -32.88 4.62 27.75
C GLN A 11 -33.10 3.10 27.66
N ILE A 12 -33.34 2.54 26.49
CA ILE A 12 -33.47 1.10 26.30
C ILE A 12 -32.10 0.40 26.37
N ALA A 13 -31.04 1.04 25.90
CA ALA A 13 -29.66 0.52 26.03
C ALA A 13 -29.17 0.49 27.48
N ALA A 14 -29.57 1.45 28.31
CA ALA A 14 -29.19 1.50 29.72
C ALA A 14 -29.95 0.47 30.59
N ILE A 15 -31.15 0.04 30.20
CA ILE A 15 -31.94 -0.95 30.94
C ILE A 15 -31.55 -2.39 30.57
N LEU A 16 -31.00 -2.64 29.38
CA LEU A 16 -30.51 -3.96 28.97
C LEU A 16 -29.12 -4.31 29.51
N LEU A 17 -28.31 -3.33 29.91
CA LEU A 17 -27.01 -3.60 30.55
C LEU A 17 -27.10 -3.93 32.05
N THR A 18 -28.25 -3.69 32.70
CA THR A 18 -28.44 -3.97 34.15
C THR A 18 -29.06 -5.31 34.44
N ALA A 19 -29.51 -6.08 33.44
CA ALA A 19 -30.22 -7.34 33.62
C ALA A 19 -29.39 -8.63 33.36
N ILE A 20 -28.11 -8.52 33.04
CA ILE A 20 -27.23 -9.69 32.73
C ILE A 20 -26.27 -10.05 33.88
N PHE A 21 -26.35 -9.39 35.03
CA PHE A 21 -25.46 -9.69 36.17
C PHE A 21 -26.14 -10.38 37.36
N LEU A 22 -27.10 -11.27 37.15
CA LEU A 22 -27.67 -12.09 38.23
C LEU A 22 -27.99 -13.51 37.77
N THR A 23 -26.95 -14.32 37.44
CA THR A 23 -27.03 -15.77 37.69
C THR A 23 -25.65 -16.22 38.10
N GLY A 24 -25.57 -16.61 39.37
CA GLY A 24 -24.32 -16.88 40.04
C GLY A 24 -23.66 -18.20 39.64
N CYS A 25 -22.34 -18.15 39.59
CA CYS A 25 -21.50 -19.27 40.02
C CYS A 25 -20.73 -18.81 41.26
N LYS A 26 -20.95 -19.55 42.35
CA LYS A 26 -20.15 -19.42 43.55
C LYS A 26 -18.76 -19.99 43.27
N GLU A 27 -17.74 -19.12 43.13
CA GLU A 27 -16.38 -19.52 43.31
C GLU A 27 -15.90 -19.13 44.72
N LYS A 28 -15.23 -20.10 45.36
CA LYS A 28 -14.62 -19.94 46.66
C LYS A 28 -13.51 -18.89 46.62
N PRO A 29 -13.27 -18.13 47.71
CA PRO A 29 -12.12 -17.26 47.79
C PRO A 29 -10.88 -18.15 47.91
N LEU A 30 -9.99 -18.06 46.91
CA LEU A 30 -8.60 -18.42 47.03
C LEU A 30 -7.88 -17.22 47.68
N ASP A 31 -7.81 -17.28 48.98
CA ASP A 31 -6.89 -16.49 49.78
C ASP A 31 -5.53 -17.24 49.76
N GLU A 32 -4.69 -16.90 48.76
CA GLU A 32 -3.23 -17.09 48.85
C GLU A 32 -2.60 -15.86 48.22
N GLY A 33 -1.93 -15.10 49.09
CA GLY A 33 -1.26 -13.85 48.76
C GLY A 33 -0.36 -14.01 47.54
N VAL A 34 -0.71 -13.34 46.47
CA VAL A 34 0.25 -13.00 45.43
C VAL A 34 1.28 -12.11 46.11
N PRO A 35 2.55 -12.50 46.19
CA PRO A 35 3.59 -11.60 46.68
C PRO A 35 3.53 -10.35 45.80
N GLU A 36 3.33 -9.17 46.39
CA GLU A 36 3.66 -7.94 45.70
C GLU A 36 5.09 -8.10 45.18
N PRO A 37 5.39 -7.78 43.92
CA PRO A 37 6.75 -7.83 43.41
C PRO A 37 7.58 -6.90 44.30
N ASP A 38 8.53 -7.50 45.04
CA ASP A 38 9.53 -6.78 45.82
C ASP A 38 10.04 -5.58 45.03
N GLY A 39 9.83 -4.38 45.59
CA GLY A 39 10.43 -3.11 45.29
C GLY A 39 11.21 -3.03 43.97
N ALA A 40 10.54 -2.98 42.83
CA ALA A 40 11.13 -2.37 41.66
C ALA A 40 11.39 -0.92 42.05
N ASP A 41 12.65 -0.56 42.31
CA ASP A 41 13.08 0.82 42.40
C ASP A 41 12.48 1.54 41.17
N THR A 42 11.40 2.28 41.40
CA THR A 42 10.79 3.11 40.32
C THR A 42 11.86 4.11 39.98
N LEU A 43 12.51 3.91 38.84
CA LEU A 43 13.57 4.79 38.35
C LEU A 43 12.98 6.21 38.27
N ILE A 44 13.46 7.09 39.19
CA ILE A 44 13.01 8.49 39.16
C ILE A 44 13.71 9.14 37.97
N VAL A 45 12.96 9.34 36.89
CA VAL A 45 13.45 10.03 35.71
C VAL A 45 13.07 11.50 35.82
N CYS A 46 14.07 12.36 35.87
CA CYS A 46 13.90 13.81 35.83
C CYS A 46 14.31 14.34 34.45
N PRO A 47 13.61 15.36 33.92
CA PRO A 47 14.07 16.01 32.71
C PRO A 47 15.41 16.72 32.93
N ALA A 48 16.31 16.66 31.95
CA ALA A 48 17.45 17.56 31.91
C ALA A 48 16.97 19.02 31.65
N ASP A 49 17.79 20.01 31.97
CA ASP A 49 17.40 21.44 31.97
C ASP A 49 16.80 21.94 30.63
N SER A 50 17.13 21.31 29.50
CA SER A 50 16.60 21.66 28.16
C SER A 50 15.61 20.66 27.59
N SER A 51 15.28 19.57 28.33
CA SER A 51 14.41 18.52 27.81
C SER A 51 12.94 18.89 28.00
N THR A 52 12.19 18.93 26.89
CA THR A 52 10.74 19.13 26.86
C THR A 52 9.98 17.83 26.74
N ILE A 53 10.62 16.75 26.26
CA ILE A 53 10.10 15.38 26.26
C ILE A 53 11.18 14.46 26.85
N TYR A 54 10.77 13.59 27.76
CA TYR A 54 11.65 12.59 28.38
C TYR A 54 10.82 11.36 28.77
N GLY A 55 11.50 10.25 29.00
CA GLY A 55 10.82 9.02 29.43
C GLY A 55 11.71 7.82 29.41
N THR A 56 11.09 6.66 29.53
CA THR A 56 11.76 5.36 29.50
C THR A 56 11.19 4.46 28.42
N VAL A 57 12.04 3.60 27.88
CA VAL A 57 11.62 2.45 27.07
C VAL A 57 11.99 1.18 27.80
N THR A 58 11.01 0.32 28.04
CA THR A 58 11.17 -0.90 28.85
C THR A 58 10.58 -2.12 28.14
N ASN A 59 11.04 -3.31 28.57
CA ASN A 59 10.36 -4.58 28.31
C ASN A 59 9.99 -5.22 29.65
N LEU A 60 8.70 -5.28 29.96
CA LEU A 60 8.19 -5.78 31.25
C LEU A 60 8.92 -5.13 32.44
N GLY A 61 9.03 -3.81 32.41
CA GLY A 61 9.70 -2.99 33.41
C GLY A 61 11.25 -3.04 33.37
N LYS A 62 11.85 -3.84 32.50
CA LYS A 62 13.31 -3.88 32.32
C LYS A 62 13.75 -2.87 31.29
N PRO A 63 14.75 -2.00 31.59
CA PRO A 63 15.20 -0.97 30.67
C PRO A 63 15.75 -1.56 29.36
N LEU A 64 15.42 -0.88 28.24
CA LEU A 64 15.95 -1.21 26.92
C LEU A 64 16.87 -0.09 26.45
N LYS A 65 18.15 -0.42 26.28
CA LYS A 65 19.18 0.47 25.74
C LYS A 65 19.13 0.47 24.21
N GLY A 66 19.40 1.64 23.61
CA GLY A 66 19.64 1.76 22.17
C GLY A 66 18.36 1.80 21.32
N VAL A 67 17.20 1.97 21.94
CA VAL A 67 15.95 2.20 21.20
C VAL A 67 15.94 3.62 20.68
N VAL A 68 15.73 3.80 19.39
CA VAL A 68 15.61 5.13 18.77
C VAL A 68 14.24 5.71 19.08
N VAL A 69 14.22 6.95 19.56
CA VAL A 69 13.01 7.71 19.89
C VAL A 69 13.03 9.02 19.12
N SER A 70 11.91 9.41 18.55
CA SER A 70 11.79 10.63 17.75
C SER A 70 10.52 11.41 18.07
N ASP A 71 10.56 12.73 17.81
CA ASP A 71 9.40 13.64 17.82
C ASP A 71 8.97 14.06 16.40
N GLY A 72 9.51 13.39 15.36
CA GLY A 72 9.32 13.76 13.96
C GLY A 72 10.35 14.76 13.42
N THR A 73 11.21 15.30 14.28
CA THR A 73 12.27 16.25 13.90
C THR A 73 13.65 15.74 14.32
N MET A 74 13.75 15.22 15.51
CA MET A 74 14.99 14.73 16.12
C MET A 74 14.88 13.26 16.43
N CYS A 75 16.01 12.54 16.33
CA CYS A 75 16.16 11.18 16.80
C CYS A 75 17.21 11.10 17.91
N VAL A 76 16.91 10.38 18.98
CA VAL A 76 17.85 10.05 20.07
C VAL A 76 17.76 8.58 20.40
N GLN A 77 18.77 8.04 21.09
CA GLN A 77 18.72 6.66 21.61
C GLN A 77 18.56 6.63 23.12
N THR A 78 17.87 5.62 23.62
CA THR A 78 17.82 5.33 25.05
C THR A 78 19.20 4.92 25.59
N ASP A 79 19.52 5.36 26.80
CA ASP A 79 20.74 5.00 27.54
C ASP A 79 20.66 3.57 28.14
N THR A 80 21.66 3.22 28.99
CA THR A 80 21.72 1.92 29.68
C THR A 80 20.57 1.69 30.66
N ASN A 81 19.91 2.75 31.10
CA ASN A 81 18.74 2.71 32.00
C ASN A 81 17.43 2.81 31.22
N GLY A 82 17.48 2.71 29.88
CA GLY A 82 16.31 2.86 29.00
C GLY A 82 15.78 4.31 28.93
N ILE A 83 16.53 5.30 29.40
CA ILE A 83 16.09 6.70 29.46
C ILE A 83 16.42 7.40 28.14
N TYR A 84 15.48 8.21 27.67
CA TYR A 84 15.67 9.15 26.56
C TYR A 84 15.24 10.56 26.94
N GLN A 85 15.80 11.55 26.24
CA GLN A 85 15.47 12.96 26.45
C GLN A 85 15.56 13.70 25.13
N LEU A 86 14.56 14.52 24.84
CA LEU A 86 14.43 15.32 23.62
C LEU A 86 14.20 16.79 24.00
N ASN A 87 14.89 17.71 23.32
CA ASN A 87 14.56 19.13 23.31
C ASN A 87 13.60 19.42 22.14
N SER A 88 12.34 19.02 22.32
CA SER A 88 11.32 19.04 21.28
C SER A 88 10.51 20.34 21.31
N THR A 89 10.17 20.87 20.14
CA THR A 89 9.17 21.93 19.97
C THR A 89 7.73 21.37 19.98
N LYS A 90 7.58 20.04 20.00
CA LYS A 90 6.30 19.32 19.91
C LYS A 90 5.48 19.69 18.68
N LYS A 91 6.13 20.13 17.60
CA LYS A 91 5.47 20.57 16.36
C LYS A 91 4.57 19.48 15.78
N HIS A 92 5.04 18.22 15.76
CA HIS A 92 4.28 17.09 15.20
C HIS A 92 3.18 16.57 16.14
N GLY A 93 3.13 17.05 17.39
CA GLY A 93 2.12 16.64 18.36
C GLY A 93 2.27 15.21 18.87
N LEU A 94 3.36 14.51 18.55
CA LEU A 94 3.58 13.12 18.91
C LEU A 94 5.06 12.80 19.16
N VAL A 95 5.28 11.67 19.84
CA VAL A 95 6.59 11.04 20.05
C VAL A 95 6.45 9.56 19.73
N TYR A 96 7.47 8.97 19.12
CA TYR A 96 7.43 7.59 18.67
C TYR A 96 8.79 6.90 18.76
N ILE A 97 8.78 5.59 18.70
CA ILE A 97 9.97 4.76 18.75
C ILE A 97 10.16 4.00 17.44
N SER A 98 11.40 3.82 16.99
CA SER A 98 11.74 2.78 16.03
C SER A 98 11.79 1.45 16.79
N ILE A 99 10.81 0.56 16.54
CA ILE A 99 10.72 -0.73 17.24
C ILE A 99 11.97 -1.55 16.90
N PRO A 100 12.78 -1.95 17.88
CA PRO A 100 13.98 -2.75 17.61
C PRO A 100 13.63 -4.21 17.25
N SER A 101 14.48 -4.88 16.50
CA SER A 101 14.32 -6.29 16.14
C SER A 101 14.12 -7.18 17.38
N GLY A 102 13.22 -8.15 17.27
CA GLY A 102 12.85 -9.08 18.34
C GLY A 102 11.85 -8.51 19.35
N TYR A 103 11.32 -7.31 19.10
CA TYR A 103 10.30 -6.68 19.93
C TYR A 103 9.08 -6.27 19.11
N THR A 104 7.97 -6.10 19.82
CA THR A 104 6.71 -5.61 19.29
C THR A 104 6.05 -4.64 20.27
N VAL A 105 5.01 -3.95 19.82
CA VAL A 105 4.12 -3.12 20.64
C VAL A 105 2.70 -3.68 20.60
N ARG A 106 1.88 -3.35 21.58
CA ARG A 106 0.44 -3.68 21.51
C ARG A 106 -0.21 -2.82 20.45
N PRO A 107 -1.09 -3.38 19.61
CA PRO A 107 -1.86 -2.59 18.68
C PRO A 107 -3.14 -2.02 19.32
N ALA A 108 -3.62 -0.89 18.80
CA ALA A 108 -5.01 -0.44 18.97
C ALA A 108 -5.78 -0.84 17.69
N GLY A 109 -6.64 -1.84 17.81
CA GLY A 109 -7.14 -2.51 16.61
C GLY A 109 -6.00 -3.18 15.84
N THR A 110 -5.71 -2.71 14.64
CA THR A 110 -4.55 -3.17 13.83
C THR A 110 -3.38 -2.20 13.85
N VAL A 111 -3.53 -0.98 14.39
CA VAL A 111 -2.50 0.06 14.39
C VAL A 111 -1.50 -0.20 15.53
N PRO A 112 -0.22 -0.49 15.23
CA PRO A 112 0.82 -0.68 16.23
C PRO A 112 1.02 0.61 17.03
N GLN A 113 1.01 0.53 18.36
CA GLN A 113 1.11 1.72 19.24
C GLN A 113 2.57 2.04 19.56
N PHE A 114 3.37 2.28 18.53
CA PHE A 114 4.77 2.72 18.68
C PHE A 114 4.89 4.25 18.83
N PHE A 115 3.78 4.97 18.83
CA PHE A 115 3.69 6.43 18.98
C PHE A 115 2.71 6.82 20.09
N LYS A 116 2.89 8.02 20.63
CA LYS A 116 2.00 8.64 21.62
C LYS A 116 1.85 10.11 21.33
N GLN A 117 0.65 10.63 21.50
CA GLN A 117 0.38 12.07 21.38
C GLN A 117 0.96 12.84 22.55
N THR A 118 1.47 14.04 22.30
CA THR A 118 1.89 14.96 23.35
C THR A 118 0.65 15.71 23.90
N ALA A 119 0.60 15.87 25.23
CA ALA A 119 -0.52 16.51 25.91
C ALA A 119 -0.19 17.91 26.44
N LYS A 120 1.11 18.18 26.69
CA LYS A 120 1.52 19.48 27.24
C LYS A 120 1.99 20.43 26.15
N PRO A 121 1.82 21.75 26.36
CA PRO A 121 2.31 22.77 25.44
C PRO A 121 3.81 22.67 25.16
N ALA A 122 4.24 23.26 24.04
CA ALA A 122 5.66 23.47 23.75
C ALA A 122 6.36 24.19 24.92
N GLY A 123 7.56 23.75 25.26
CA GLY A 123 8.34 24.33 26.36
C GLY A 123 8.06 23.74 27.76
N GLU A 124 6.95 23.03 27.96
CA GLU A 124 6.71 22.29 29.19
C GLU A 124 7.23 20.86 29.11
N ALA A 125 7.99 20.44 30.15
CA ALA A 125 8.51 19.08 30.19
C ALA A 125 7.39 18.05 30.38
N GLU A 126 7.40 17.01 29.56
CA GLU A 126 6.42 15.93 29.54
C GLU A 126 7.11 14.57 29.56
N ARG A 127 6.64 13.70 30.45
CA ARG A 127 7.12 12.32 30.52
C ARG A 127 6.26 11.43 29.66
N ILE A 128 6.88 10.72 28.73
CA ILE A 128 6.23 9.77 27.83
C ILE A 128 7.06 8.46 27.85
N ASP A 129 6.51 7.41 28.43
CA ASP A 129 7.17 6.12 28.55
C ASP A 129 6.64 5.14 27.50
N PHE A 130 7.49 4.22 27.01
CA PHE A 130 7.11 3.15 26.09
C PHE A 130 7.40 1.80 26.70
N GLU A 131 6.51 0.85 26.44
CA GLU A 131 6.70 -0.54 26.81
C GLU A 131 6.68 -1.40 25.54
N LEU A 132 7.75 -2.15 25.37
CA LEU A 132 7.92 -3.12 24.31
C LEU A 132 7.74 -4.53 24.85
N PHE A 133 7.33 -5.43 24.00
CA PHE A 133 7.15 -6.83 24.33
C PHE A 133 8.11 -7.66 23.47
N LYS A 134 8.84 -8.58 24.11
CA LYS A 134 9.68 -9.50 23.35
C LYS A 134 8.79 -10.34 22.44
N ASP A 135 9.07 -10.29 21.16
CA ASP A 135 8.31 -11.01 20.14
C ASP A 135 8.91 -12.40 19.91
N VAL A 136 8.20 -13.19 19.11
CA VAL A 136 8.71 -14.43 18.53
C VAL A 136 9.92 -14.14 17.62
N ASP A 137 10.61 -15.18 17.20
CA ASP A 137 11.70 -15.06 16.23
C ASP A 137 11.19 -14.43 14.92
N GLN A 138 11.67 -13.23 14.63
CA GLN A 138 11.35 -12.45 13.44
C GLN A 138 12.34 -12.67 12.29
N THR A 139 13.32 -13.56 12.46
CA THR A 139 14.36 -13.85 11.44
C THR A 139 13.72 -14.23 10.11
N ASN A 140 12.64 -14.98 10.19
CA ASN A 140 11.78 -15.27 9.04
C ASN A 140 10.44 -14.56 9.26
N HIS A 141 10.11 -13.63 8.38
CA HIS A 141 8.85 -12.90 8.46
C HIS A 141 8.25 -12.61 7.07
N THR A 142 6.98 -12.26 7.06
CA THR A 142 6.26 -11.90 5.84
C THR A 142 5.72 -10.48 6.00
N MET A 143 5.97 -9.62 5.00
CA MET A 143 5.34 -8.31 4.89
C MET A 143 4.36 -8.32 3.73
N ILE A 144 3.08 -8.11 4.01
CA ILE A 144 1.99 -8.00 3.04
C ILE A 144 1.84 -6.53 2.71
N VAL A 145 2.13 -6.13 1.48
CA VAL A 145 2.20 -4.73 1.06
C VAL A 145 0.99 -4.38 0.19
N LEU A 146 0.23 -3.38 0.62
CA LEU A 146 -1.01 -2.94 0.00
C LEU A 146 -0.83 -1.55 -0.59
N GLY A 147 -0.92 -1.42 -1.91
CA GLY A 147 -0.99 -0.11 -2.59
C GLY A 147 -2.43 0.33 -2.80
N ASP A 148 -2.68 1.64 -2.74
CA ASP A 148 -3.90 2.30 -3.24
C ASP A 148 -5.19 1.52 -2.93
N ILE A 149 -5.61 1.53 -1.67
CA ILE A 149 -6.78 0.76 -1.21
C ILE A 149 -8.07 1.49 -1.58
N HIS A 150 -8.09 2.82 -1.47
CA HIS A 150 -9.21 3.71 -1.80
C HIS A 150 -10.57 3.21 -1.32
N LEU A 151 -10.75 3.11 -0.02
CA LEU A 151 -12.07 2.90 0.56
C LEU A 151 -12.81 4.22 0.70
N PHE A 152 -13.97 4.36 0.07
CA PHE A 152 -14.73 5.61 0.05
C PHE A 152 -16.25 5.44 0.06
N ASN A 153 -16.77 4.20 0.04
CA ASN A 153 -18.19 3.90 0.14
C ASN A 153 -18.46 2.41 0.36
N GLU A 154 -19.72 2.04 0.56
CA GLU A 154 -20.15 0.65 0.78
C GLU A 154 -19.73 -0.30 -0.35
N SER A 155 -19.71 0.17 -1.59
CA SER A 155 -19.33 -0.65 -2.75
C SER A 155 -17.84 -1.02 -2.71
N SER A 156 -16.97 -0.06 -2.36
CA SER A 156 -15.53 -0.31 -2.20
C SER A 156 -15.27 -1.22 -1.00
N VAL A 157 -15.99 -1.02 0.11
CA VAL A 157 -15.92 -1.89 1.31
C VAL A 157 -16.32 -3.33 0.98
N LYS A 158 -17.38 -3.52 0.19
CA LYS A 158 -17.81 -4.85 -0.23
C LYS A 158 -16.75 -5.55 -1.08
N ALA A 159 -16.13 -4.84 -2.02
CA ALA A 159 -15.08 -5.38 -2.87
C ALA A 159 -13.81 -5.71 -2.04
N PHE A 160 -13.43 -4.84 -1.10
CA PHE A 160 -12.35 -5.07 -0.15
C PHE A 160 -12.58 -6.30 0.75
N GLY A 161 -13.83 -6.65 0.99
CA GLY A 161 -14.20 -7.82 1.81
C GLY A 161 -13.60 -9.14 1.30
N THR A 162 -13.44 -9.30 -0.01
CA THR A 162 -12.79 -10.50 -0.61
C THR A 162 -11.32 -10.59 -0.22
N PHE A 163 -10.59 -9.48 -0.33
CA PHE A 163 -9.21 -9.39 0.13
C PHE A 163 -9.10 -9.72 1.64
N ARG A 164 -9.93 -9.09 2.47
CA ARG A 164 -9.90 -9.30 3.92
C ARG A 164 -10.11 -10.76 4.31
N GLN A 165 -11.06 -11.45 3.67
CA GLN A 165 -11.30 -12.88 3.90
C GLN A 165 -10.10 -13.73 3.48
N GLU A 166 -9.48 -13.41 2.33
CA GLU A 166 -8.30 -14.10 1.84
C GLU A 166 -7.12 -13.95 2.81
N ILE A 167 -6.80 -12.71 3.23
CA ILE A 167 -5.69 -12.45 4.15
C ILE A 167 -5.88 -13.16 5.48
N ASN A 168 -7.08 -13.10 6.08
CA ASN A 168 -7.36 -13.81 7.33
C ASN A 168 -7.19 -15.32 7.18
N SER A 169 -7.63 -15.89 6.05
CA SER A 169 -7.46 -17.31 5.76
C SER A 169 -5.99 -17.71 5.61
N LEU A 170 -5.23 -16.93 4.82
CA LEU A 170 -3.82 -17.23 4.55
C LEU A 170 -2.94 -17.01 5.79
N SER A 171 -3.14 -15.93 6.54
CA SER A 171 -2.41 -15.68 7.79
C SER A 171 -2.72 -16.76 8.85
N GLY A 172 -3.97 -17.17 8.96
CA GLY A 172 -4.39 -18.22 9.88
C GLY A 172 -3.92 -19.63 9.48
N SER A 173 -3.56 -19.86 8.21
CA SER A 173 -3.06 -21.15 7.73
C SER A 173 -1.62 -21.46 8.11
N GLY A 174 -0.85 -20.44 8.57
CA GLY A 174 0.56 -20.58 8.93
C GLY A 174 1.53 -20.66 7.74
N ILE A 175 1.08 -20.38 6.51
CA ILE A 175 1.97 -20.35 5.34
C ILE A 175 2.90 -19.13 5.34
N TRP A 176 2.54 -18.08 6.07
CA TRP A 176 3.32 -16.87 6.24
C TRP A 176 3.94 -16.83 7.64
N PRO A 177 5.25 -16.95 7.75
CA PRO A 177 5.91 -16.78 9.05
C PRO A 177 5.77 -15.33 9.51
N CYS A 178 5.45 -15.13 10.79
CA CYS A 178 5.40 -13.83 11.47
C CYS A 178 4.85 -12.69 10.56
N PRO A 179 3.55 -12.73 10.17
CA PRO A 179 3.02 -11.84 9.16
C PRO A 179 2.73 -10.44 9.70
N TYR A 180 3.12 -9.44 8.91
CA TYR A 180 2.81 -8.01 9.07
C TYR A 180 2.13 -7.47 7.83
N VAL A 181 1.46 -6.33 7.94
CA VAL A 181 0.89 -5.60 6.81
C VAL A 181 1.51 -4.20 6.74
N MET A 182 1.79 -3.74 5.55
CA MET A 182 2.21 -2.36 5.27
C MET A 182 1.33 -1.78 4.17
N THR A 183 0.78 -0.60 4.40
CA THR A 183 0.04 0.13 3.37
C THR A 183 0.92 1.20 2.75
N MET A 184 0.74 1.46 1.46
CA MET A 184 1.60 2.33 0.67
C MET A 184 0.93 3.66 0.33
N GLY A 185 0.02 4.13 1.19
CA GLY A 185 -0.76 5.34 0.97
C GLY A 185 -2.07 5.11 0.20
N ASP A 186 -2.83 6.19 0.07
CA ASP A 186 -4.15 6.23 -0.57
C ASP A 186 -5.11 5.18 0.01
N MET A 187 -5.20 5.18 1.32
CA MET A 187 -6.01 4.22 2.08
C MET A 187 -7.51 4.52 1.96
N SER A 188 -7.85 5.79 1.99
CA SER A 188 -9.18 6.32 1.71
C SER A 188 -9.11 7.28 0.51
N TRP A 189 -10.06 8.19 0.39
CA TRP A 189 -10.03 9.20 -0.65
C TRP A 189 -10.59 10.51 -0.09
N ASP A 190 -9.70 11.49 0.19
CA ASP A 190 -10.01 12.80 0.79
C ASP A 190 -11.20 13.52 0.12
N TYR A 191 -11.33 13.36 -1.22
CA TYR A 191 -12.47 13.91 -1.98
C TYR A 191 -13.83 13.48 -1.40
N TYR A 192 -13.93 12.28 -0.84
CA TYR A 192 -15.17 11.72 -0.29
C TYR A 192 -15.32 11.92 1.22
N TRP A 193 -14.31 12.39 1.94
CA TRP A 193 -14.40 12.60 3.38
C TRP A 193 -15.56 13.54 3.76
N TYR A 194 -15.81 14.55 2.90
CA TYR A 194 -16.89 15.52 3.09
C TYR A 194 -18.14 15.20 2.27
N ALA A 195 -18.00 14.58 1.11
CA ALA A 195 -19.10 14.29 0.19
C ALA A 195 -19.94 13.07 0.61
N THR A 196 -19.32 12.03 1.14
CA THR A 196 -19.99 10.77 1.55
C THR A 196 -19.78 10.43 3.01
N PRO A 197 -19.29 11.30 3.87
CA PRO A 197 -18.57 11.16 5.12
C PRO A 197 -17.97 9.76 5.34
N PHE A 198 -17.03 9.38 4.47
CA PHE A 198 -16.24 8.17 4.58
C PHE A 198 -14.75 8.55 4.64
N GLY A 199 -14.15 8.48 5.81
CA GLY A 199 -12.79 8.93 6.06
C GLY A 199 -11.84 7.84 6.55
N LEU A 200 -10.72 8.27 7.12
CA LEU A 200 -9.69 7.37 7.68
C LEU A 200 -10.23 6.53 8.85
N GLU A 201 -11.18 7.03 9.65
CA GLU A 201 -11.80 6.25 10.72
C GLU A 201 -12.60 5.05 10.17
N ASP A 202 -13.33 5.25 9.08
CA ASP A 202 -14.08 4.17 8.41
C ASP A 202 -13.13 3.15 7.79
N TYR A 203 -12.04 3.62 7.18
CA TYR A 203 -10.96 2.77 6.70
C TYR A 203 -10.40 1.91 7.84
N LEU A 204 -10.05 2.50 8.98
CA LEU A 204 -9.56 1.77 10.15
C LEU A 204 -10.56 0.74 10.65
N GLY A 205 -11.86 1.08 10.63
CA GLY A 205 -12.93 0.15 10.95
C GLY A 205 -12.91 -1.11 10.07
N GLN A 206 -12.55 -0.96 8.79
CA GLN A 206 -12.40 -2.11 7.87
C GLN A 206 -11.10 -2.88 8.12
N MET A 207 -10.00 -2.18 8.35
CA MET A 207 -8.68 -2.80 8.62
C MET A 207 -8.67 -3.58 9.93
N ASN A 208 -9.41 -3.14 10.94
CA ASN A 208 -9.57 -3.87 12.20
C ASN A 208 -10.21 -5.26 12.03
N GLY A 209 -10.75 -5.56 10.86
CA GLY A 209 -11.18 -6.90 10.48
C GLY A 209 -10.03 -7.84 10.07
N LEU A 210 -8.79 -7.37 9.96
CA LEU A 210 -7.58 -8.17 9.77
C LEU A 210 -7.12 -8.72 11.12
N GLN A 211 -7.42 -9.97 11.40
CA GLN A 211 -7.28 -10.56 12.73
C GLN A 211 -5.81 -10.83 13.09
N GLY A 212 -5.36 -10.25 14.20
CA GLY A 212 -4.05 -10.52 14.78
C GLY A 212 -2.85 -9.95 13.99
N LEU A 213 -3.11 -9.08 13.00
CA LEU A 213 -2.07 -8.46 12.19
C LEU A 213 -1.77 -7.03 12.65
N HIS A 214 -0.49 -6.67 12.64
CA HIS A 214 -0.05 -5.29 12.76
C HIS A 214 -0.02 -4.65 11.38
N VAL A 215 -0.68 -3.49 11.23
CA VAL A 215 -0.74 -2.72 9.99
C VAL A 215 0.06 -1.43 10.18
N PHE A 216 1.20 -1.35 9.52
CA PHE A 216 2.02 -0.15 9.43
C PHE A 216 1.56 0.66 8.21
N SER A 217 1.40 1.97 8.35
CA SER A 217 0.84 2.80 7.29
C SER A 217 1.85 3.82 6.78
N THR A 218 1.99 3.91 5.46
CA THR A 218 2.65 5.01 4.75
C THR A 218 1.57 5.99 4.28
N VAL A 219 1.85 7.27 4.31
CA VAL A 219 0.90 8.30 3.89
C VAL A 219 0.89 8.43 2.36
N GLY A 220 -0.29 8.61 1.75
CA GLY A 220 -0.48 8.92 0.34
C GLY A 220 -1.10 10.29 0.12
N ASN A 221 -1.22 10.74 -1.13
CA ASN A 221 -1.77 12.06 -1.41
C ASN A 221 -3.26 12.16 -1.07
N HIS A 222 -4.02 11.08 -1.12
CA HIS A 222 -5.43 11.05 -0.72
C HIS A 222 -5.63 10.76 0.78
N ASP A 223 -4.56 10.68 1.55
CA ASP A 223 -4.57 10.66 3.01
C ASP A 223 -4.21 12.03 3.61
N HIS A 224 -3.89 13.01 2.75
CA HIS A 224 -3.81 14.43 3.07
C HIS A 224 -5.18 15.08 2.89
N ASP A 225 -5.62 15.85 3.86
CA ASP A 225 -6.87 16.60 3.77
C ASP A 225 -6.71 17.82 2.86
N MET A 226 -6.74 17.60 1.55
CA MET A 226 -6.64 18.65 0.54
C MET A 226 -8.02 19.20 0.11
N MET A 227 -9.10 18.52 0.48
CA MET A 227 -10.46 18.90 0.08
C MET A 227 -11.12 19.78 1.12
N ILE A 228 -11.74 20.86 0.66
CA ILE A 228 -12.65 21.67 1.45
C ILE A 228 -14.05 21.35 0.97
N ASP A 229 -14.94 20.96 1.87
CA ASP A 229 -16.37 21.04 1.57
C ASP A 229 -16.81 22.51 1.61
N SER A 230 -17.16 23.06 0.45
CA SER A 230 -17.68 24.43 0.34
C SER A 230 -18.99 24.66 1.10
N LYS A 231 -19.59 23.63 1.65
CA LYS A 231 -20.82 23.68 2.46
C LYS A 231 -20.57 23.65 3.96
N THR A 232 -19.36 23.36 4.38
CA THR A 232 -18.92 23.41 5.77
C THR A 232 -17.97 24.58 5.93
N GLU A 233 -17.92 25.19 7.11
CA GLU A 233 -16.95 26.23 7.45
C GLU A 233 -15.54 25.65 7.70
N TYR A 234 -15.30 24.39 7.30
CA TYR A 234 -14.02 23.72 7.47
C TYR A 234 -13.05 24.17 6.39
N GLU A 235 -12.08 24.97 6.78
CA GLU A 235 -10.99 25.43 5.93
C GLU A 235 -9.71 24.66 6.25
N THR A 236 -9.23 23.81 5.35
CA THR A 236 -7.81 23.47 5.38
C THR A 236 -7.04 24.61 4.75
N THR A 237 -5.88 24.92 5.31
CA THR A 237 -5.05 26.02 4.82
C THR A 237 -4.34 25.68 3.49
N GLY A 238 -4.44 24.43 3.02
CA GLY A 238 -3.61 23.91 1.93
C GLY A 238 -2.14 23.78 2.32
N GLU A 239 -1.77 24.11 3.55
CA GLU A 239 -0.43 23.91 4.07
C GLU A 239 -0.17 22.42 4.28
N ASP A 240 0.91 21.92 3.71
CA ASP A 240 1.28 20.51 3.71
C ASP A 240 1.20 19.86 5.08
N PHE A 241 1.82 20.47 6.07
CA PHE A 241 1.81 19.98 7.45
C PHE A 241 0.40 19.87 8.04
N THR A 242 -0.47 20.83 7.76
CA THR A 242 -1.85 20.87 8.29
C THR A 242 -2.72 19.80 7.63
N CYS A 243 -2.51 19.54 6.33
CA CYS A 243 -3.24 18.51 5.60
C CYS A 243 -3.02 17.10 6.16
N GLN A 244 -1.93 16.87 6.89
CA GLN A 244 -1.59 15.59 7.50
C GLN A 244 -2.21 15.36 8.90
N ASN A 245 -2.95 16.32 9.46
CA ASN A 245 -3.40 16.25 10.86
C ASN A 245 -4.23 14.99 11.14
N SER A 246 -5.23 14.69 10.32
CA SER A 246 -6.08 13.52 10.50
C SER A 246 -5.29 12.21 10.44
N TYR A 247 -4.30 12.14 9.55
CA TYR A 247 -3.39 10.99 9.48
C TYR A 247 -2.57 10.85 10.76
N ARG A 248 -1.90 11.91 11.22
CA ARG A 248 -1.08 11.88 12.44
C ARG A 248 -1.87 11.53 13.69
N GLU A 249 -3.11 11.98 13.76
CA GLU A 249 -4.00 11.68 14.89
C GLU A 249 -4.38 10.21 14.96
N LEU A 250 -4.69 9.58 13.83
CA LEU A 250 -5.25 8.23 13.75
C LEU A 250 -4.20 7.14 13.52
N LEU A 251 -3.18 7.43 12.72
CA LEU A 251 -2.23 6.43 12.20
C LEU A 251 -0.79 6.64 12.69
N GLY A 252 -0.48 7.82 13.24
CA GLY A 252 0.83 8.15 13.79
C GLY A 252 1.70 8.99 12.86
N PRO A 253 3.04 8.94 13.01
CA PRO A 253 3.95 9.77 12.23
C PRO A 253 3.91 9.44 10.73
N THR A 254 4.13 10.43 9.88
CA THR A 254 4.22 10.25 8.42
C THR A 254 5.58 9.67 8.01
N CYS A 255 6.64 10.01 8.75
CA CYS A 255 7.95 9.37 8.65
C CYS A 255 8.22 8.52 9.89
N TRP A 256 8.51 7.24 9.72
CA TRP A 256 8.77 6.29 10.80
C TRP A 256 9.63 5.12 10.33
N SER A 257 10.19 4.37 11.27
CA SER A 257 10.95 3.15 11.00
C SER A 257 10.66 2.04 12.00
N VAL A 258 10.98 0.81 11.61
CA VAL A 258 10.90 -0.40 12.45
C VAL A 258 11.90 -1.45 11.96
N ASN A 259 12.57 -2.13 12.90
CA ASN A 259 13.41 -3.28 12.59
C ASN A 259 12.62 -4.57 12.81
N ILE A 260 12.42 -5.35 11.76
CA ILE A 260 11.80 -6.68 11.85
C ILE A 260 12.84 -7.71 11.38
N GLY A 261 13.25 -8.59 12.27
CA GLY A 261 14.33 -9.52 11.97
C GLY A 261 15.63 -8.80 11.56
N GLY A 262 16.18 -9.16 10.41
CA GLY A 262 17.39 -8.56 9.84
C GLY A 262 17.15 -7.38 8.89
N ILE A 263 15.95 -6.83 8.83
CA ILE A 263 15.56 -5.78 7.86
C ILE A 263 15.13 -4.51 8.59
N HIS A 264 15.58 -3.36 8.09
CA HIS A 264 15.10 -2.04 8.51
C HIS A 264 14.02 -1.57 7.54
N TYR A 265 12.78 -1.46 8.00
CA TYR A 265 11.66 -0.89 7.25
C TYR A 265 11.50 0.58 7.63
N MET A 266 11.47 1.44 6.63
CA MET A 266 11.29 2.89 6.81
C MET A 266 10.14 3.37 5.94
N SER A 267 9.23 4.15 6.50
CA SER A 267 8.25 4.92 5.74
C SER A 267 8.70 6.37 5.66
N ILE A 268 8.64 6.95 4.47
CA ILE A 268 8.92 8.36 4.24
C ILE A 268 7.72 9.04 3.59
N ASP A 269 7.46 10.27 3.99
CA ASP A 269 6.43 11.11 3.39
C ASP A 269 7.01 11.83 2.18
N ASP A 270 6.75 11.31 1.00
CA ASP A 270 7.22 11.87 -0.27
C ASP A 270 6.15 12.71 -1.00
N VAL A 271 5.06 13.02 -0.32
CA VAL A 271 3.97 13.86 -0.82
C VAL A 271 4.09 15.26 -0.24
N ILE A 272 4.21 16.26 -1.08
CA ILE A 272 4.11 17.67 -0.69
C ILE A 272 2.85 18.24 -1.32
N THR A 273 1.91 18.67 -0.49
CA THR A 273 0.71 19.36 -0.96
C THR A 273 1.05 20.75 -1.46
N THR A 274 0.31 21.22 -2.46
CA THR A 274 0.50 22.52 -3.09
C THR A 274 -0.84 23.26 -3.19
N ASP A 275 -0.80 24.59 -3.05
CA ASP A 275 -1.97 25.44 -3.22
C ASP A 275 -1.55 26.67 -4.02
N ASP A 276 -2.17 26.93 -5.16
CA ASP A 276 -1.92 28.11 -5.99
C ASP A 276 -2.78 29.33 -5.62
N GLY A 277 -3.59 29.20 -4.55
CA GLY A 277 -4.44 30.27 -4.03
C GLY A 277 -5.74 30.49 -4.81
N THR A 278 -6.09 29.61 -5.76
CA THR A 278 -7.34 29.72 -6.52
C THR A 278 -8.51 28.93 -5.92
N GLY A 279 -8.37 28.47 -4.68
CA GLY A 279 -9.34 27.65 -3.97
C GLY A 279 -9.10 26.15 -4.18
N LYS A 280 -10.14 25.33 -3.95
CA LYS A 280 -9.98 23.86 -3.98
C LYS A 280 -9.41 23.31 -5.32
N ASP A 281 -9.71 23.97 -6.43
CA ASP A 281 -9.26 23.54 -7.76
C ASP A 281 -7.78 23.85 -8.02
N GLY A 282 -7.18 24.73 -7.17
CA GLY A 282 -5.75 25.05 -7.20
C GLY A 282 -4.90 24.17 -6.28
N ARG A 283 -5.53 23.27 -5.55
CA ARG A 283 -4.85 22.34 -4.65
C ARG A 283 -4.45 21.08 -5.36
N GLY A 284 -3.25 20.62 -5.06
CA GLY A 284 -2.69 19.42 -5.64
C GLY A 284 -1.54 18.91 -4.80
N CYS A 285 -0.82 17.97 -5.34
CA CYS A 285 0.39 17.43 -4.70
C CYS A 285 1.51 17.27 -5.72
N ARG A 286 2.72 17.25 -5.21
CA ARG A 286 3.92 16.87 -5.96
C ARG A 286 4.77 15.94 -5.11
N ARG A 287 5.61 15.15 -5.75
CA ARG A 287 6.63 14.37 -5.05
C ARG A 287 7.71 15.30 -4.50
N GLY A 288 8.17 15.01 -3.30
CA GLY A 288 9.29 15.67 -2.66
C GLY A 288 9.37 15.31 -1.19
N LEU A 289 10.47 15.68 -0.57
CA LEU A 289 10.67 15.60 0.87
C LEU A 289 10.86 17.02 1.40
N THR A 290 10.30 17.32 2.57
CA THR A 290 10.66 18.54 3.29
C THR A 290 12.10 18.45 3.81
N GLU A 291 12.72 19.57 4.17
CA GLU A 291 14.07 19.51 4.79
C GLU A 291 14.02 18.78 6.14
N ASN A 292 12.90 18.87 6.85
CA ASN A 292 12.70 18.13 8.09
C ASN A 292 12.73 16.61 7.86
N ASP A 293 12.06 16.12 6.82
CA ASP A 293 12.03 14.69 6.50
C ASP A 293 13.41 14.19 6.08
N ARG A 294 14.15 15.01 5.29
CA ARG A 294 15.54 14.70 4.90
C ARG A 294 16.45 14.58 6.10
N GLU A 295 16.33 15.51 7.05
CA GLU A 295 17.15 15.49 8.27
C GLU A 295 16.74 14.31 9.17
N TRP A 296 15.47 14.02 9.31
CA TRP A 296 14.98 12.87 10.05
C TRP A 296 15.53 11.55 9.46
N ILE A 297 15.47 11.38 8.14
CA ILE A 297 16.02 10.20 7.44
C ILE A 297 17.51 10.04 7.74
N ARG A 298 18.30 11.12 7.65
CA ARG A 298 19.74 11.08 7.96
C ARG A 298 20.01 10.64 9.40
N GLN A 299 19.24 11.17 10.35
CA GLN A 299 19.38 10.83 11.77
C GLN A 299 19.00 9.38 12.01
N ASP A 300 17.87 8.90 11.52
CA ASP A 300 17.43 7.53 11.71
C ASP A 300 18.44 6.54 11.11
N LEU A 301 18.87 6.74 9.87
CA LEU A 301 19.88 5.92 9.20
C LEU A 301 21.24 5.93 9.90
N SER A 302 21.56 6.97 10.69
CA SER A 302 22.79 7.00 11.49
C SER A 302 22.84 5.94 12.58
N TYR A 303 21.69 5.42 12.98
CA TYR A 303 21.52 4.35 13.96
C TYR A 303 21.39 2.95 13.32
N VAL A 304 21.32 2.88 11.98
CA VAL A 304 21.17 1.62 11.24
C VAL A 304 22.54 1.08 10.81
N SER A 305 22.79 -0.20 11.03
CA SER A 305 24.02 -0.84 10.55
C SER A 305 24.09 -0.79 9.02
N LYS A 306 25.27 -0.52 8.46
CA LYS A 306 25.48 -0.52 7.01
C LYS A 306 25.25 -1.88 6.35
N ASP A 307 25.35 -2.96 7.12
CA ASP A 307 25.09 -4.33 6.66
C ASP A 307 23.62 -4.74 6.76
N MET A 308 22.76 -3.87 7.31
CA MET A 308 21.33 -4.12 7.42
C MET A 308 20.63 -3.57 6.17
N PRO A 309 19.96 -4.40 5.36
CA PRO A 309 19.15 -3.94 4.25
C PRO A 309 18.04 -3.01 4.71
N VAL A 310 17.78 -1.98 3.90
CA VAL A 310 16.74 -0.99 4.14
C VAL A 310 15.65 -1.14 3.10
N VAL A 311 14.41 -1.27 3.54
CA VAL A 311 13.22 -1.22 2.68
C VAL A 311 12.51 0.09 2.92
N VAL A 312 12.49 0.95 1.91
CA VAL A 312 11.88 2.28 1.97
C VAL A 312 10.50 2.25 1.35
N ALA A 313 9.49 2.48 2.16
CA ALA A 313 8.12 2.66 1.72
C ALA A 313 7.84 4.15 1.49
N MET A 314 7.37 4.49 0.30
CA MET A 314 6.97 5.83 -0.13
C MET A 314 5.76 5.71 -1.04
N HIS A 315 5.01 6.79 -1.23
CA HIS A 315 3.78 6.69 -2.02
C HIS A 315 4.03 6.89 -3.52
N ILE A 316 4.71 7.96 -3.93
CA ILE A 316 4.88 8.33 -5.34
C ILE A 316 6.17 7.71 -5.92
N PRO A 317 6.12 6.98 -7.05
CA PRO A 317 7.29 6.27 -7.57
C PRO A 317 8.48 7.16 -7.95
N LEU A 318 9.68 6.58 -7.89
CA LEU A 318 10.93 7.18 -8.38
C LEU A 318 11.01 7.20 -9.91
N PHE A 319 10.43 6.19 -10.55
CA PHE A 319 10.48 6.01 -11.99
C PHE A 319 9.08 6.06 -12.62
N ASN A 320 9.01 6.64 -13.82
CA ASN A 320 7.82 6.50 -14.66
C ASN A 320 7.85 5.20 -15.45
N HIS A 321 6.70 4.58 -15.64
CA HIS A 321 6.57 3.36 -16.44
C HIS A 321 5.34 3.44 -17.34
N ASN A 322 5.34 4.42 -18.24
CA ASN A 322 4.23 4.63 -19.19
C ASN A 322 4.76 4.87 -20.61
N GLY A 323 4.31 4.06 -21.54
CA GLY A 323 4.65 4.19 -22.96
C GLY A 323 6.11 3.88 -23.25
N ASN A 324 6.78 4.79 -23.95
CA ASN A 324 8.19 4.66 -24.30
C ASN A 324 9.13 5.25 -23.22
N ASP A 325 8.57 5.86 -22.18
CA ASP A 325 9.31 6.51 -21.09
C ASP A 325 9.54 5.56 -19.91
N TYR A 326 9.85 4.29 -20.21
CA TYR A 326 10.20 3.34 -19.16
C TYR A 326 11.48 3.77 -18.45
N ASP A 327 11.49 3.61 -17.12
CA ASP A 327 12.61 3.89 -16.26
C ASP A 327 13.10 5.35 -16.34
N LYS A 328 12.24 6.27 -16.76
CA LYS A 328 12.52 7.70 -16.68
C LYS A 328 12.46 8.16 -15.23
N LYS A 329 13.57 8.70 -14.75
CA LYS A 329 13.64 9.33 -13.43
C LYS A 329 12.61 10.47 -13.34
N LEU A 330 11.80 10.44 -12.31
CA LEU A 330 10.85 11.51 -12.02
C LEU A 330 11.55 12.62 -11.22
N GLY A 331 10.92 13.77 -11.07
CA GLY A 331 11.45 14.89 -10.26
C GLY A 331 11.80 14.44 -8.85
N GLU A 332 12.77 15.07 -8.18
CA GLU A 332 13.28 14.72 -6.84
C GLU A 332 13.98 13.35 -6.72
N TYR A 333 14.13 12.59 -7.81
CA TYR A 333 14.79 11.28 -7.80
C TYR A 333 16.15 11.33 -7.10
N THR A 334 17.08 12.17 -7.58
CA THR A 334 18.43 12.25 -7.03
C THR A 334 18.44 12.73 -5.58
N SER A 335 17.55 13.67 -5.23
CA SER A 335 17.49 14.22 -3.88
C SER A 335 16.99 13.19 -2.86
N ILE A 336 16.17 12.22 -3.28
CA ILE A 336 15.71 11.12 -2.44
C ILE A 336 16.79 10.03 -2.39
N THR A 337 17.22 9.51 -3.54
CA THR A 337 18.12 8.34 -3.58
C THR A 337 19.47 8.61 -2.94
N SER A 338 19.99 9.85 -3.04
CA SER A 338 21.28 10.23 -2.43
C SER A 338 21.30 10.11 -0.90
N LEU A 339 20.16 10.15 -0.22
CA LEU A 339 20.07 9.95 1.24
C LEU A 339 20.46 8.52 1.65
N PHE A 340 20.28 7.56 0.75
CA PHE A 340 20.42 6.12 1.00
C PHE A 340 21.69 5.50 0.37
N LYS A 341 22.55 6.29 -0.23
CA LYS A 341 23.72 5.80 -1.03
C LYS A 341 24.68 4.86 -0.29
N ASP A 342 24.68 4.90 1.04
CA ASP A 342 25.56 4.11 1.87
C ASP A 342 24.92 2.82 2.39
N HIS A 343 23.70 2.51 1.97
CA HIS A 343 22.92 1.34 2.38
C HIS A 343 22.50 0.50 1.19
N ASP A 344 22.26 -0.79 1.41
CA ASP A 344 21.55 -1.64 0.46
C ASP A 344 20.05 -1.36 0.58
N VAL A 345 19.44 -0.78 -0.47
CA VAL A 345 18.09 -0.21 -0.41
C VAL A 345 17.20 -0.75 -1.50
N THR A 346 16.02 -1.20 -1.10
CA THR A 346 14.88 -1.45 -1.97
C THR A 346 13.80 -0.42 -1.71
N PHE A 347 13.42 0.35 -2.72
CA PHE A 347 12.28 1.26 -2.66
C PHE A 347 10.99 0.54 -3.01
N MET A 348 9.93 0.86 -2.29
CA MET A 348 8.57 0.43 -2.60
C MET A 348 7.67 1.64 -2.75
N SER A 349 6.81 1.63 -3.77
CA SER A 349 5.87 2.72 -4.05
C SER A 349 4.55 2.20 -4.63
N ALA A 350 3.58 3.12 -4.85
CA ALA A 350 2.23 2.83 -5.31
C ALA A 350 1.70 3.94 -6.24
N HIS A 351 0.63 4.66 -5.91
CA HIS A 351 0.11 5.89 -6.53
C HIS A 351 -0.34 5.77 -8.01
N THR A 352 0.39 5.06 -8.84
CA THR A 352 0.12 5.01 -10.29
C THR A 352 -0.99 4.05 -10.67
N HIS A 353 -1.51 3.28 -9.72
CA HIS A 353 -2.44 2.18 -9.97
C HIS A 353 -1.95 1.21 -11.05
N SER A 354 -0.62 1.06 -11.17
CA SER A 354 0.05 0.18 -12.12
C SER A 354 1.08 -0.67 -11.40
N LEU A 355 1.25 -1.91 -11.82
CA LEU A 355 2.24 -2.82 -11.26
C LEU A 355 3.46 -2.90 -12.19
N TYR A 356 4.63 -2.55 -11.68
CA TYR A 356 5.90 -2.70 -12.40
C TYR A 356 7.09 -2.68 -11.44
N ASN A 357 8.25 -3.11 -11.94
CA ASN A 357 9.50 -3.09 -11.19
C ASN A 357 10.59 -2.44 -12.05
N THR A 358 11.46 -1.70 -11.41
CA THR A 358 12.59 -1.03 -12.06
C THR A 358 13.87 -1.31 -11.29
N VAL A 359 14.93 -1.67 -12.01
CA VAL A 359 16.29 -1.76 -11.48
C VAL A 359 17.18 -0.91 -12.36
N LYS A 360 17.98 -0.04 -11.76
CA LYS A 360 18.86 0.86 -12.48
C LYS A 360 20.18 1.07 -11.75
N GLU A 361 21.27 0.97 -12.48
CA GLU A 361 22.59 1.43 -12.02
C GLU A 361 22.70 2.92 -12.31
N ASP A 362 22.89 3.72 -11.29
CA ASP A 362 22.95 5.17 -11.39
C ASP A 362 24.05 5.74 -10.51
N GLU A 363 25.05 6.39 -11.14
CA GLU A 363 26.20 7.00 -10.46
C GLU A 363 26.94 6.06 -9.48
N GLY A 364 26.91 4.75 -9.77
CA GLY A 364 27.54 3.71 -8.92
C GLY A 364 26.65 3.20 -7.79
N GLN A 365 25.38 3.62 -7.74
CA GLN A 365 24.37 3.10 -6.84
C GLN A 365 23.39 2.23 -7.64
N ARG A 366 23.11 1.01 -7.15
CA ARG A 366 21.99 0.20 -7.62
C ARG A 366 20.71 0.71 -6.97
N VAL A 367 19.78 1.19 -7.78
CA VAL A 367 18.44 1.63 -7.33
C VAL A 367 17.43 0.63 -7.82
N GLU A 368 16.80 -0.04 -6.89
CA GLU A 368 15.70 -0.98 -7.14
C GLU A 368 14.40 -0.42 -6.58
N GLU A 369 13.34 -0.40 -7.41
CA GLU A 369 12.02 0.03 -7.01
C GLU A 369 10.97 -1.01 -7.40
N TRP A 370 10.14 -1.38 -6.43
CA TRP A 370 8.97 -2.22 -6.60
C TRP A 370 7.70 -1.37 -6.49
N VAL A 371 7.13 -1.00 -7.62
CA VAL A 371 5.85 -0.30 -7.63
C VAL A 371 4.75 -1.33 -7.45
N THR A 372 4.06 -1.25 -6.32
CA THR A 372 2.98 -2.18 -5.98
C THR A 372 1.72 -1.79 -6.72
N GLY A 373 1.12 -2.74 -7.43
CA GLY A 373 -0.19 -2.52 -8.06
C GLY A 373 -1.26 -2.21 -7.02
N ALA A 374 -2.23 -1.41 -7.42
CA ALA A 374 -3.31 -0.98 -6.54
C ALA A 374 -4.18 -2.17 -6.11
N LEU A 375 -4.48 -2.26 -4.82
CA LEU A 375 -5.44 -3.25 -4.33
C LEU A 375 -6.83 -3.00 -4.92
N CYS A 376 -7.22 -1.73 -5.07
CA CYS A 376 -8.47 -1.35 -5.72
C CYS A 376 -8.46 -1.51 -7.25
N GLY A 377 -7.31 -1.85 -7.86
CA GLY A 377 -7.15 -1.79 -9.30
C GLY A 377 -7.35 -0.35 -9.81
N ASP A 378 -8.29 -0.16 -10.73
CA ASP A 378 -8.76 1.16 -11.16
C ASP A 378 -9.98 1.56 -10.32
N PHE A 379 -9.77 2.03 -9.10
CA PHE A 379 -10.80 2.51 -8.16
C PHE A 379 -11.99 1.55 -7.94
N TRP A 380 -11.75 0.24 -7.95
CA TRP A 380 -12.78 -0.80 -7.86
C TRP A 380 -13.77 -0.81 -9.06
N SER A 381 -13.51 -0.02 -10.11
CA SER A 381 -14.45 0.19 -11.22
C SER A 381 -14.77 -1.08 -11.99
N SER A 382 -13.75 -1.82 -12.41
CA SER A 382 -13.91 -3.10 -13.13
C SER A 382 -14.37 -4.21 -12.22
N ALA A 383 -13.92 -4.23 -10.95
CA ALA A 383 -14.36 -5.19 -9.96
C ALA A 383 -15.87 -5.10 -9.72
N ASN A 384 -16.40 -3.88 -9.56
CA ASN A 384 -17.82 -3.65 -9.32
C ASN A 384 -18.70 -3.93 -10.55
N LYS A 385 -18.21 -3.64 -11.77
CA LYS A 385 -18.99 -3.82 -13.01
C LYS A 385 -18.90 -5.22 -13.58
N HIS A 386 -17.73 -5.83 -13.51
CA HIS A 386 -17.40 -7.04 -14.26
C HIS A 386 -16.88 -8.18 -13.37
N GLY A 387 -16.66 -7.96 -12.07
CA GLY A 387 -16.05 -8.92 -11.17
C GLY A 387 -14.57 -9.19 -11.47
N VAL A 388 -13.93 -8.33 -12.26
CA VAL A 388 -12.51 -8.39 -12.59
C VAL A 388 -11.84 -7.15 -12.02
N ASN A 389 -10.96 -7.30 -11.06
CA ASN A 389 -10.21 -6.17 -10.49
C ASN A 389 -8.91 -5.96 -11.28
N LEU A 390 -8.72 -4.79 -11.89
CA LEU A 390 -7.62 -4.50 -12.81
C LEU A 390 -6.98 -3.14 -12.51
N CYS A 391 -5.66 -3.15 -12.41
CA CYS A 391 -4.82 -1.95 -12.44
C CYS A 391 -4.84 -1.31 -13.83
N THR A 392 -4.45 -0.04 -13.94
CA THR A 392 -4.52 0.76 -15.18
C THR A 392 -3.67 0.21 -16.32
N ASN A 393 -2.60 -0.53 -16.02
CA ASN A 393 -1.79 -1.25 -17.01
C ASN A 393 -2.29 -2.69 -17.30
N GLY A 394 -3.44 -3.08 -16.74
CA GLY A 394 -4.05 -4.39 -16.95
C GLY A 394 -3.55 -5.48 -15.99
N ALA A 395 -2.58 -5.24 -15.14
CA ALA A 395 -2.26 -6.16 -14.05
C ALA A 395 -3.51 -6.38 -13.17
N PRO A 396 -3.69 -7.55 -12.55
CA PRO A 396 -4.81 -7.73 -11.62
C PRO A 396 -4.63 -6.85 -10.39
N GLY A 397 -5.72 -6.37 -9.79
CA GLY A 397 -5.71 -5.78 -8.46
C GLY A 397 -5.31 -6.82 -7.42
N GLY A 398 -4.44 -6.44 -6.50
CA GLY A 398 -3.88 -7.37 -5.53
C GLY A 398 -2.86 -6.70 -4.61
N TYR A 399 -1.94 -7.48 -4.12
CA TYR A 399 -0.96 -7.07 -3.12
C TYR A 399 0.39 -7.75 -3.32
N ARG A 400 1.44 -7.13 -2.83
CA ARG A 400 2.78 -7.72 -2.83
C ARG A 400 3.01 -8.50 -1.53
N VAL A 401 3.63 -9.64 -1.64
CA VAL A 401 4.07 -10.45 -0.50
C VAL A 401 5.59 -10.46 -0.50
N ILE A 402 6.19 -9.86 0.52
CA ILE A 402 7.64 -9.92 0.75
C ILE A 402 7.91 -11.02 1.76
N THR A 403 8.80 -11.91 1.43
CA THR A 403 9.33 -12.92 2.35
C THR A 403 10.74 -12.53 2.73
N ALA A 404 10.99 -12.39 4.03
CA ALA A 404 12.32 -12.15 4.57
C ALA A 404 12.87 -13.43 5.21
N THR A 405 14.13 -13.73 4.96
CA THR A 405 14.89 -14.80 5.59
C THR A 405 16.25 -14.25 6.01
N GLY A 406 16.41 -13.95 7.29
CA GLY A 406 17.56 -13.20 7.79
C GLY A 406 17.59 -11.78 7.23
N SER A 407 18.61 -11.47 6.44
CA SER A 407 18.77 -10.19 5.73
C SER A 407 18.39 -10.28 4.24
N HIS A 408 17.97 -11.44 3.75
CA HIS A 408 17.54 -11.61 2.37
C HIS A 408 16.04 -11.38 2.24
N ILE A 409 15.63 -10.61 1.23
CA ILE A 409 14.23 -10.37 0.88
C ILE A 409 13.94 -10.85 -0.53
N SER A 410 12.81 -11.51 -0.71
CA SER A 410 12.22 -11.79 -2.01
C SER A 410 10.78 -11.28 -2.04
N SER A 411 10.23 -11.06 -3.21
CA SER A 411 8.84 -10.58 -3.31
C SER A 411 8.12 -11.16 -4.51
N VAL A 412 6.83 -11.37 -4.35
CA VAL A 412 5.91 -11.78 -5.41
C VAL A 412 4.62 -10.98 -5.30
N TYR A 413 4.04 -10.61 -6.44
CA TYR A 413 2.73 -9.98 -6.46
C TYR A 413 1.63 -11.04 -6.57
N LYS A 414 0.68 -10.98 -5.65
CA LYS A 414 -0.47 -11.87 -5.59
C LYS A 414 -1.76 -11.14 -5.96
N ALA A 415 -2.40 -11.56 -7.04
CA ALA A 415 -3.73 -11.10 -7.39
C ALA A 415 -4.77 -11.59 -6.38
N THR A 416 -5.65 -10.71 -5.89
CA THR A 416 -6.72 -11.07 -4.95
C THR A 416 -7.67 -12.10 -5.54
N GLY A 417 -7.98 -13.15 -4.81
CA GLY A 417 -8.91 -14.20 -5.21
C GLY A 417 -8.33 -15.21 -6.21
N THR A 418 -7.01 -15.23 -6.40
CA THR A 418 -6.34 -16.18 -7.30
C THR A 418 -5.34 -17.07 -6.57
N ASP A 419 -4.81 -18.06 -7.27
CA ASP A 419 -3.67 -18.84 -6.77
C ASP A 419 -2.41 -17.97 -6.66
N GLY A 420 -1.53 -18.29 -5.72
CA GLY A 420 -0.33 -17.50 -5.43
C GLY A 420 0.69 -17.43 -6.58
N ASN A 421 0.60 -18.36 -7.53
CA ASN A 421 1.46 -18.44 -8.72
C ASN A 421 0.75 -18.00 -10.01
N PHE A 422 -0.31 -17.23 -9.93
CA PHE A 422 -0.97 -16.64 -11.10
C PHE A 422 -0.14 -15.43 -11.59
N PHE A 423 0.83 -15.66 -12.51
CA PHE A 423 1.83 -14.67 -12.88
C PHE A 423 1.55 -13.94 -14.21
N PHE A 424 0.67 -14.48 -15.06
CA PHE A 424 0.41 -13.90 -16.39
C PHE A 424 -0.98 -14.22 -16.94
N ARG A 425 -1.37 -13.49 -17.99
CA ARG A 425 -2.49 -13.81 -18.88
C ARG A 425 -2.01 -13.91 -20.31
N SER A 426 -2.61 -14.81 -21.09
CA SER A 426 -2.35 -14.94 -22.52
C SER A 426 -3.59 -14.62 -23.35
N TYR A 427 -3.38 -14.01 -24.50
CA TYR A 427 -4.41 -13.53 -25.41
C TYR A 427 -4.13 -14.00 -26.84
N ASP A 428 -5.13 -14.64 -27.50
CA ASP A 428 -5.05 -15.04 -28.89
C ASP A 428 -5.55 -13.90 -29.79
N ARG A 429 -4.64 -13.25 -30.51
CA ARG A 429 -4.98 -12.11 -31.39
C ARG A 429 -5.97 -12.51 -32.49
N ASN A 430 -5.96 -13.78 -32.94
CA ASN A 430 -6.86 -14.25 -33.98
C ASN A 430 -8.35 -14.26 -33.55
N THR A 431 -8.64 -14.25 -32.24
CA THR A 431 -10.01 -14.26 -31.71
C THR A 431 -10.47 -12.88 -31.22
N MET A 432 -9.68 -11.84 -31.48
CA MET A 432 -9.95 -10.50 -31.02
C MET A 432 -10.28 -9.57 -32.19
N ASP A 433 -11.40 -8.87 -32.08
CA ASP A 433 -11.71 -7.71 -32.91
C ASP A 433 -12.23 -6.58 -32.04
N PHE A 434 -11.38 -5.60 -31.82
CA PHE A 434 -11.68 -4.40 -31.01
C PHE A 434 -12.09 -3.22 -31.90
N SER A 435 -12.74 -3.47 -33.04
CA SER A 435 -13.30 -2.39 -33.85
C SER A 435 -14.29 -1.56 -33.02
N ALA A 436 -14.31 -0.25 -33.23
CA ALA A 436 -15.21 0.66 -32.52
C ALA A 436 -16.69 0.31 -32.75
N SER A 437 -17.02 -0.23 -33.92
CA SER A 437 -18.39 -0.72 -34.24
C SER A 437 -18.83 -1.88 -33.32
N LEU A 438 -17.90 -2.70 -32.83
CA LEU A 438 -18.21 -3.79 -31.92
C LEU A 438 -18.11 -3.37 -30.45
N MET A 439 -17.10 -2.60 -30.10
CA MET A 439 -16.79 -2.30 -28.70
C MET A 439 -17.50 -1.03 -28.18
N CYS A 440 -17.76 -0.06 -29.07
CA CYS A 440 -18.38 1.23 -28.75
C CYS A 440 -19.47 1.60 -29.75
N PRO A 441 -20.50 0.74 -30.00
CA PRO A 441 -21.48 0.91 -31.07
C PRO A 441 -22.35 2.18 -30.93
N LYS A 442 -22.49 2.75 -29.72
CA LYS A 442 -23.23 3.99 -29.48
C LYS A 442 -22.40 5.24 -29.76
N ALA A 443 -21.07 5.14 -29.82
CA ALA A 443 -20.23 6.29 -30.11
C ALA A 443 -20.47 6.79 -31.55
N PRO A 444 -20.81 8.08 -31.74
CA PRO A 444 -21.03 8.62 -33.08
C PRO A 444 -19.78 8.48 -33.94
N SER A 445 -19.97 8.24 -35.24
CA SER A 445 -18.87 8.11 -36.19
C SER A 445 -18.01 9.38 -36.20
N GLY A 446 -16.70 9.23 -36.08
CA GLY A 446 -15.74 10.34 -36.01
C GLY A 446 -15.75 11.15 -34.73
N SER A 447 -16.51 10.74 -33.69
CA SER A 447 -16.54 11.38 -32.37
C SER A 447 -15.21 11.28 -31.60
N LYS A 448 -15.09 12.09 -30.54
CA LYS A 448 -13.94 12.01 -29.62
C LYS A 448 -13.80 10.62 -29.01
N GLN A 449 -14.91 10.00 -28.60
CA GLN A 449 -14.99 8.66 -28.04
C GLN A 449 -14.43 7.62 -29.01
N GLN A 450 -14.88 7.64 -30.23
CA GLN A 450 -14.45 6.69 -31.26
C GLN A 450 -12.96 6.88 -31.62
N LYS A 451 -12.49 8.12 -31.71
CA LYS A 451 -11.06 8.41 -31.96
C LYS A 451 -10.19 7.94 -30.83
N PHE A 452 -10.61 8.19 -29.59
CA PHE A 452 -9.89 7.73 -28.39
C PHE A 452 -9.79 6.20 -28.35
N TRP A 453 -10.92 5.50 -28.56
CA TRP A 453 -10.93 4.03 -28.63
C TRP A 453 -10.00 3.49 -29.70
N ASN A 454 -10.14 4.01 -30.94
CA ASN A 454 -9.32 3.56 -32.07
C ASN A 454 -7.82 3.78 -31.85
N ASP A 455 -7.43 4.83 -31.17
CA ASP A 455 -6.03 5.06 -30.79
C ASP A 455 -5.52 3.99 -29.82
N LYS A 456 -6.27 3.72 -28.74
CA LYS A 456 -5.88 2.77 -27.71
C LYS A 456 -5.93 1.31 -28.18
N ALA A 457 -6.94 0.95 -28.97
CA ALA A 457 -7.22 -0.42 -29.40
C ALA A 457 -6.65 -0.79 -30.77
N LYS A 458 -5.90 0.09 -31.44
CA LYS A 458 -5.49 -0.05 -32.86
C LYS A 458 -4.87 -1.41 -33.21
N VAL A 459 -4.05 -1.99 -32.34
CA VAL A 459 -3.38 -3.28 -32.58
C VAL A 459 -4.31 -4.49 -32.46
N TYR A 460 -5.48 -4.29 -31.89
CA TYR A 460 -6.48 -5.33 -31.66
C TYR A 460 -7.69 -5.21 -32.58
N THR A 461 -7.73 -4.16 -33.43
CA THR A 461 -8.85 -3.88 -34.33
C THR A 461 -8.81 -4.74 -35.58
N GLY A 462 -9.98 -5.24 -36.01
CA GLY A 462 -10.16 -6.09 -37.17
C GLY A 462 -9.74 -7.54 -36.94
N SER A 463 -10.14 -8.43 -37.82
CA SER A 463 -9.73 -9.83 -37.81
C SER A 463 -8.23 -9.97 -38.09
N SER A 464 -7.61 -10.96 -37.48
CA SER A 464 -6.21 -11.30 -37.70
C SER A 464 -6.07 -12.78 -38.00
N SER A 465 -5.13 -13.12 -38.89
CA SER A 465 -4.68 -14.49 -39.19
C SER A 465 -3.17 -14.65 -38.98
N GLU A 466 -2.53 -13.70 -38.30
CA GLU A 466 -1.08 -13.66 -38.10
C GLU A 466 -0.61 -14.63 -37.00
N ASN A 467 -1.53 -15.33 -36.34
CA ASN A 467 -1.23 -16.30 -35.27
C ASN A 467 -0.47 -15.71 -34.08
N ILE A 468 -0.59 -14.41 -33.86
CA ILE A 468 0.06 -13.71 -32.74
C ILE A 468 -0.64 -14.08 -31.42
N VAL A 469 0.16 -14.34 -30.41
CA VAL A 469 -0.26 -14.46 -29.01
C VAL A 469 0.43 -13.37 -28.20
N TYR A 470 -0.34 -12.61 -27.43
CA TYR A 470 0.18 -11.67 -26.44
C TYR A 470 0.16 -12.32 -25.06
N ILE A 471 1.20 -12.06 -24.27
CA ILE A 471 1.38 -12.56 -22.90
C ILE A 471 1.71 -11.38 -22.01
N HIS A 472 0.85 -11.11 -21.01
CA HIS A 472 1.08 -10.07 -20.01
C HIS A 472 1.61 -10.71 -18.74
N VAL A 473 2.90 -10.52 -18.43
CA VAL A 473 3.57 -11.00 -17.21
C VAL A 473 3.77 -9.81 -16.29
N TRP A 474 2.83 -9.60 -15.34
CA TRP A 474 2.70 -8.33 -14.64
C TRP A 474 3.76 -8.02 -13.58
N ASP A 475 4.43 -9.02 -12.98
CA ASP A 475 5.46 -8.81 -11.95
C ASP A 475 6.88 -9.21 -12.43
N MET A 476 7.10 -9.21 -13.75
CA MET A 476 8.40 -9.57 -14.34
C MET A 476 9.53 -8.72 -13.74
N LYS A 477 10.56 -9.40 -13.22
CA LYS A 477 11.74 -8.81 -12.57
C LYS A 477 13.02 -9.48 -13.08
N GLU A 478 14.16 -8.96 -12.66
CA GLU A 478 15.44 -9.62 -12.82
C GLU A 478 15.42 -11.04 -12.24
N GLY A 479 16.02 -11.97 -12.93
CA GLY A 479 16.02 -13.40 -12.56
C GLY A 479 14.76 -14.18 -12.96
N TRP A 480 13.67 -13.51 -13.37
CA TRP A 480 12.48 -14.19 -13.88
C TRP A 480 12.67 -14.64 -15.33
N THR A 481 12.05 -15.74 -15.71
CA THR A 481 12.09 -16.26 -17.09
C THR A 481 10.69 -16.50 -17.65
N LEU A 482 10.51 -16.14 -18.94
CA LEU A 482 9.33 -16.51 -19.73
C LEU A 482 9.78 -17.46 -20.84
N THR A 483 9.19 -18.65 -20.88
CA THR A 483 9.40 -19.61 -21.98
C THR A 483 8.08 -19.91 -22.67
N VAL A 484 8.13 -20.04 -23.99
CA VAL A 484 6.98 -20.43 -24.79
C VAL A 484 7.42 -21.53 -25.74
N THR A 485 6.67 -22.63 -25.79
CA THR A 485 6.93 -23.73 -26.76
C THR A 485 5.66 -24.05 -27.55
N GLU A 486 5.84 -24.48 -28.80
CA GLU A 486 4.82 -25.03 -29.68
C GLU A 486 5.27 -26.44 -30.15
N ASP A 487 4.51 -27.46 -29.79
CA ASP A 487 4.86 -28.85 -30.06
C ASP A 487 6.30 -29.23 -29.62
N GLY A 488 6.72 -28.69 -28.47
CA GLY A 488 8.05 -28.92 -27.92
C GLY A 488 9.16 -28.01 -28.50
N ASN A 489 8.89 -27.23 -29.54
CA ASN A 489 9.85 -26.30 -30.14
C ASN A 489 9.74 -24.94 -29.47
N ALA A 490 10.87 -24.33 -29.09
CA ALA A 490 10.90 -23.03 -28.48
C ALA A 490 10.45 -21.92 -29.46
N LEU A 491 9.61 -21.00 -28.98
CA LEU A 491 9.32 -19.74 -29.63
C LEU A 491 10.02 -18.62 -28.85
N ASP A 492 10.40 -17.55 -29.56
CA ASP A 492 11.10 -16.41 -28.96
C ASP A 492 10.09 -15.30 -28.55
N PRO A 493 9.83 -15.06 -27.24
CA PRO A 493 8.96 -14.00 -26.80
C PRO A 493 9.62 -12.63 -26.96
N VAL A 494 9.03 -11.76 -27.76
CA VAL A 494 9.49 -10.39 -27.98
C VAL A 494 8.72 -9.43 -27.09
N LYS A 495 9.43 -8.65 -26.25
CA LYS A 495 8.83 -7.62 -25.39
C LYS A 495 8.18 -6.52 -26.23
N VAL A 496 6.97 -6.11 -25.89
CA VAL A 496 6.20 -5.07 -26.59
C VAL A 496 5.52 -4.15 -25.57
N SER A 497 5.24 -2.92 -25.98
CA SER A 497 4.55 -1.92 -25.14
C SER A 497 3.16 -1.67 -25.70
N LEU A 498 2.13 -2.16 -25.02
CA LEU A 498 0.74 -2.12 -25.50
C LEU A 498 -0.22 -1.84 -24.33
N HIS A 499 -1.39 -1.31 -24.63
CA HIS A 499 -2.50 -1.35 -23.68
C HIS A 499 -3.00 -2.79 -23.50
N ASP A 500 -3.27 -3.18 -22.26
CA ASP A 500 -3.78 -4.53 -21.98
C ASP A 500 -5.21 -4.69 -22.55
N PRO A 501 -5.49 -5.77 -23.32
CA PRO A 501 -6.80 -5.96 -23.96
C PRO A 501 -7.94 -6.11 -22.95
N LEU A 502 -7.69 -6.81 -21.82
CA LEU A 502 -8.72 -7.02 -20.81
C LEU A 502 -9.10 -5.70 -20.13
N PHE A 503 -8.10 -4.86 -19.83
CA PHE A 503 -8.34 -3.54 -19.27
C PHE A 503 -9.14 -2.64 -20.24
N LEU A 504 -8.76 -2.62 -21.52
CA LEU A 504 -9.50 -1.87 -22.54
C LEU A 504 -10.97 -2.31 -22.60
N ALA A 505 -11.22 -3.60 -22.63
CA ALA A 505 -12.57 -4.14 -22.73
C ALA A 505 -13.40 -3.91 -21.46
N ALA A 506 -12.77 -4.04 -20.26
CA ALA A 506 -13.49 -3.93 -18.99
C ALA A 506 -13.71 -2.48 -18.55
N ASN A 507 -12.69 -1.60 -18.70
CA ASN A 507 -12.71 -0.27 -18.11
C ASN A 507 -12.95 0.84 -19.15
N ILE A 508 -12.45 0.71 -20.37
CA ILE A 508 -12.46 1.79 -21.37
C ILE A 508 -13.65 1.69 -22.33
N ALA A 509 -13.97 0.48 -22.81
CA ALA A 509 -15.02 0.31 -23.85
C ALA A 509 -16.37 0.90 -23.42
N GLY A 510 -16.80 0.65 -22.18
CA GLY A 510 -18.07 1.16 -21.66
C GLY A 510 -18.12 2.70 -21.57
N GLN A 511 -17.01 3.35 -21.28
CA GLN A 511 -16.91 4.81 -21.23
C GLN A 511 -16.91 5.42 -22.62
N CYS A 512 -16.25 4.77 -23.59
CA CYS A 512 -16.27 5.19 -24.99
C CYS A 512 -17.62 4.94 -25.65
N ASN A 513 -18.42 3.97 -25.16
CA ASN A 513 -19.74 3.64 -25.71
C ASN A 513 -20.82 4.65 -25.27
N SER A 514 -20.63 5.91 -25.60
CA SER A 514 -21.45 7.06 -25.18
C SER A 514 -21.79 7.95 -26.35
N THR A 515 -23.01 8.50 -26.32
CA THR A 515 -23.51 9.52 -27.30
C THR A 515 -23.32 10.96 -26.81
N ARG A 516 -22.75 11.16 -25.59
CA ARG A 516 -22.63 12.49 -24.99
C ARG A 516 -21.67 13.37 -25.80
N GLU A 517 -22.07 14.58 -26.13
CA GLU A 517 -21.21 15.56 -26.81
C GLU A 517 -20.08 16.05 -25.89
N GLU A 518 -20.44 16.40 -24.67
CA GLU A 518 -19.48 16.67 -23.60
C GLU A 518 -19.04 15.34 -22.96
N TRP A 519 -17.96 14.78 -23.49
CA TRP A 519 -17.42 13.51 -23.07
C TRP A 519 -15.98 13.69 -22.62
N SER A 520 -15.69 13.15 -21.45
CA SER A 520 -14.35 12.93 -20.93
C SER A 520 -14.23 11.49 -20.45
N ILE A 521 -13.01 10.99 -20.36
CA ILE A 521 -12.75 9.69 -19.78
C ILE A 521 -12.41 9.86 -18.30
N GLY A 522 -13.08 9.07 -17.44
CA GLY A 522 -12.79 9.05 -16.00
C GLY A 522 -11.67 8.11 -15.61
N THR A 523 -11.18 7.32 -16.55
CA THR A 523 -10.17 6.28 -16.33
C THR A 523 -9.12 6.33 -17.40
N ASN A 524 -7.85 6.39 -17.02
CA ASN A 524 -6.72 6.30 -17.93
C ASN A 524 -6.21 4.87 -18.04
N SER A 525 -5.94 4.44 -19.29
CA SER A 525 -5.20 3.19 -19.54
C SER A 525 -3.73 3.48 -19.68
N THR A 526 -2.91 2.86 -18.84
CA THR A 526 -1.46 2.93 -18.91
C THR A 526 -0.95 1.92 -19.94
N ILE A 527 0.03 2.30 -20.75
CA ILE A 527 0.70 1.35 -21.65
C ILE A 527 1.54 0.40 -20.81
N CYS A 528 1.26 -0.90 -20.94
CA CYS A 528 1.99 -1.96 -20.24
C CYS A 528 3.30 -2.28 -20.96
N GLY A 529 4.42 -2.20 -20.27
CA GLY A 529 5.73 -2.58 -20.76
C GLY A 529 6.16 -4.02 -20.41
N GLN A 530 5.27 -4.76 -19.77
CA GLN A 530 5.49 -6.16 -19.39
C GLN A 530 4.64 -7.10 -20.25
N MET A 531 4.34 -6.67 -21.48
CA MET A 531 3.72 -7.48 -22.52
C MET A 531 4.76 -8.13 -23.41
N TYR A 532 4.49 -9.36 -23.84
CA TYR A 532 5.31 -10.13 -24.75
C TYR A 532 4.46 -10.62 -25.91
N ARG A 533 5.09 -10.80 -27.07
CA ARG A 533 4.45 -11.28 -28.29
C ARG A 533 5.22 -12.50 -28.80
N VAL A 534 4.50 -13.56 -29.15
CA VAL A 534 5.02 -14.68 -29.94
C VAL A 534 4.15 -14.88 -31.19
N THR A 535 4.71 -15.47 -32.23
CA THR A 535 3.99 -15.88 -33.45
C THR A 535 3.98 -17.38 -33.53
N ALA A 536 2.80 -17.99 -33.47
CA ALA A 536 2.64 -19.43 -33.60
C ALA A 536 2.58 -19.87 -35.07
N SER A 537 2.82 -21.13 -35.36
CA SER A 537 2.82 -21.65 -36.74
C SER A 537 1.42 -21.74 -37.37
N SER A 538 0.39 -21.94 -36.56
CA SER A 538 -0.99 -22.05 -37.03
C SER A 538 -2.01 -21.48 -36.03
N ALA A 539 -3.23 -21.25 -36.51
CA ALA A 539 -4.33 -20.74 -35.65
C ALA A 539 -4.82 -21.76 -34.62
N GLY A 540 -4.61 -23.04 -34.86
CA GLY A 540 -5.06 -24.14 -34.00
C GLY A 540 -3.96 -24.80 -33.16
N SER A 541 -2.71 -24.30 -33.24
CA SER A 541 -1.59 -24.88 -32.48
C SER A 541 -1.74 -24.67 -30.97
N THR A 542 -1.23 -25.60 -30.19
CA THR A 542 -1.20 -25.52 -28.72
C THR A 542 0.14 -24.94 -28.27
N LEU A 543 0.12 -23.91 -27.45
CA LEU A 543 1.32 -23.35 -26.85
C LEU A 543 1.41 -23.75 -25.37
N VAL A 544 2.64 -24.05 -24.92
CA VAL A 544 2.94 -24.14 -23.48
C VAL A 544 3.70 -22.88 -23.09
N ILE A 545 3.09 -22.06 -22.24
CA ILE A 545 3.64 -20.81 -21.75
C ILE A 545 4.01 -21.01 -20.28
N SER A 546 5.23 -20.72 -19.91
CA SER A 546 5.71 -20.91 -18.53
C SER A 546 6.48 -19.70 -18.05
N VAL A 547 6.15 -19.22 -16.87
CA VAL A 547 6.87 -18.15 -16.17
C VAL A 547 7.43 -18.73 -14.88
N THR A 548 8.72 -18.52 -14.66
CA THR A 548 9.41 -18.94 -13.43
C THR A 548 10.01 -17.70 -12.77
N ASP A 549 9.75 -17.52 -11.47
CA ASP A 549 10.32 -16.44 -10.67
C ASP A 549 11.77 -16.75 -10.23
N SER A 550 12.41 -15.80 -9.51
CA SER A 550 13.78 -15.95 -9.01
C SER A 550 13.94 -17.06 -7.97
N GLU A 551 12.85 -17.42 -7.28
CA GLU A 551 12.84 -18.47 -6.24
C GLU A 551 12.54 -19.86 -6.81
N GLY A 552 12.29 -19.95 -8.12
CA GLY A 552 11.97 -21.20 -8.82
C GLY A 552 10.49 -21.57 -8.79
N ASN A 553 9.59 -20.70 -8.29
CA ASN A 553 8.16 -20.92 -8.43
C ASN A 553 7.74 -20.77 -9.88
N ASN A 554 6.93 -21.69 -10.34
CA ASN A 554 6.56 -21.77 -11.75
C ASN A 554 5.04 -21.73 -11.93
N HIS A 555 4.60 -20.97 -12.92
CA HIS A 555 3.23 -20.98 -13.43
C HIS A 555 3.23 -21.36 -14.91
N THR A 556 2.44 -22.36 -15.28
CA THR A 556 2.38 -22.84 -16.66
C THR A 556 0.95 -22.91 -17.16
N GLU A 557 0.70 -22.32 -18.31
CA GLU A 557 -0.54 -22.44 -19.08
C GLU A 557 -0.31 -23.32 -20.32
N THR A 558 -1.14 -24.35 -20.52
CA THR A 558 -1.29 -25.03 -21.81
C THR A 558 -2.41 -24.32 -22.58
N MET A 559 -2.02 -23.36 -23.43
CA MET A 559 -2.94 -22.55 -24.21
C MET A 559 -3.40 -23.32 -25.46
N LYS A 560 -4.60 -23.87 -25.40
CA LYS A 560 -5.27 -24.44 -26.59
C LYS A 560 -5.85 -23.30 -27.43
N ARG A 561 -5.58 -23.31 -28.73
CA ARG A 561 -6.04 -22.30 -29.68
C ARG A 561 -7.07 -22.90 -30.65
N PRO A 562 -8.03 -22.11 -31.15
CA PRO A 562 -8.27 -20.69 -30.80
C PRO A 562 -8.71 -20.50 -29.33
N LYS A 563 -8.08 -19.52 -28.65
CA LYS A 563 -8.49 -19.10 -27.30
C LYS A 563 -9.37 -17.86 -27.42
N GLU A 564 -10.69 -18.07 -27.31
CA GLU A 564 -11.65 -16.99 -27.43
C GLU A 564 -11.43 -15.89 -26.36
N PHE A 565 -11.41 -14.62 -26.80
CA PHE A 565 -11.41 -13.50 -25.90
C PHE A 565 -12.79 -13.31 -25.25
N SER A 566 -12.81 -13.31 -23.92
CA SER A 566 -14.02 -13.00 -23.15
C SER A 566 -13.62 -12.52 -21.77
N ILE A 567 -14.19 -11.41 -21.30
CA ILE A 567 -13.98 -10.93 -19.93
C ILE A 567 -14.29 -12.05 -18.92
N LYS A 568 -15.35 -12.82 -19.13
CA LYS A 568 -15.76 -13.91 -18.23
C LYS A 568 -14.73 -15.02 -18.05
N LYS A 569 -13.79 -15.19 -18.99
CA LYS A 569 -12.72 -16.19 -18.85
C LYS A 569 -11.65 -15.81 -17.84
N TYR A 570 -11.62 -14.57 -17.41
CA TYR A 570 -10.60 -14.01 -16.51
C TYR A 570 -11.17 -13.61 -15.14
N ILE A 571 -12.44 -13.94 -14.90
CA ILE A 571 -13.08 -13.86 -13.59
C ILE A 571 -12.90 -15.21 -12.92
N ASN A 572 -12.31 -15.23 -11.74
CA ASN A 572 -12.13 -16.45 -10.92
C ASN A 572 -13.37 -16.77 -10.10
#